data_e956e1d58b1e9f702a13522a0c6e3ddf
#
_entry.id   e956e1d58b1e9f702a13522a0c6e3ddf
#
_cell.length_a   1.000
_cell.length_b   1.000
_cell.length_c   1.000
_cell.angle_alpha   90.00
_cell.angle_beta   90.00
_cell.angle_gamma   90.00
#
_symmetry.space_group_name_H-M   'P 1'
#
loop_
_entity.id
_entity.type
_entity.pdbx_description
1 polymer ?
#
loop_
_entity_poly.entity_id
_entity_poly.type
_entity_poly.pdbx_seq_one_letter_code
_entity_poly.pdbx_strand_id
1 'polypeptide(L)'
;MGILRTLTWTTTGFVAAHVLESAWHRWIAHGKGEDPTRTGHLEHHRIASEPVDVMSELRLNAGRAARTLAIANLALAPFLGLRRTLPLSAGLVAGFVAVNYYHARMHRRAPRGRYEEWMWRFHWHHHAADARVNFGLTNPLLDFVFGTAVVPDEVELHPKLVPAWLRDAGGAVAGLRAR
;
A
#
# COMPACT_ATOMS: atom_id res chain seq x y z
N MET A 1 -27.07 -15.50 -10.17
CA MET A 1 -26.83 -14.49 -9.11
C MET A 1 -27.02 -13.12 -9.74
N GLY A 2 -27.76 -12.21 -9.09
CA GLY A 2 -27.98 -10.88 -9.69
C GLY A 2 -26.68 -10.06 -9.72
N ILE A 3 -26.51 -9.24 -10.75
CA ILE A 3 -25.35 -8.37 -10.98
C ILE A 3 -24.99 -7.53 -9.74
N LEU A 4 -25.99 -6.96 -9.07
CA LEU A 4 -25.81 -6.16 -7.87
C LEU A 4 -25.10 -6.93 -6.75
N ARG A 5 -25.49 -8.18 -6.51
CA ARG A 5 -24.84 -9.02 -5.49
C ARG A 5 -23.38 -9.34 -5.84
N THR A 6 -23.08 -9.60 -7.11
CA THR A 6 -21.69 -9.81 -7.57
C THR A 6 -20.85 -8.55 -7.32
N LEU A 7 -21.35 -7.39 -7.73
CA LEU A 7 -20.68 -6.11 -7.51
C LEU A 7 -20.43 -5.83 -6.02
N THR A 8 -21.43 -6.06 -5.16
CA THR A 8 -21.27 -5.88 -3.71
C THR A 8 -20.10 -6.72 -3.17
N TRP A 9 -20.07 -8.03 -3.47
CA TRP A 9 -18.98 -8.88 -2.95
C TRP A 9 -17.62 -8.55 -3.55
N THR A 10 -17.55 -8.17 -4.83
CA THR A 10 -16.31 -7.71 -5.46
C THR A 10 -15.81 -6.41 -4.82
N THR A 11 -16.68 -5.43 -4.60
CA THR A 11 -16.33 -4.17 -3.91
C THR A 11 -15.89 -4.43 -2.47
N THR A 12 -16.58 -5.33 -1.74
CA THR A 12 -16.18 -5.72 -0.39
C THR A 12 -14.76 -6.29 -0.37
N GLY A 13 -14.44 -7.19 -1.32
CA GLY A 13 -13.09 -7.75 -1.43
C GLY A 13 -12.04 -6.70 -1.78
N PHE A 14 -12.37 -5.79 -2.70
CA PHE A 14 -11.48 -4.68 -3.07
C PHE A 14 -11.14 -3.80 -1.86
N VAL A 15 -12.14 -3.35 -1.11
CA VAL A 15 -11.93 -2.54 0.11
C VAL A 15 -11.16 -3.32 1.17
N ALA A 16 -11.50 -4.62 1.37
CA ALA A 16 -10.80 -5.47 2.32
C ALA A 16 -9.31 -5.61 1.99
N ALA A 17 -8.91 -5.65 0.72
CA ALA A 17 -7.50 -5.70 0.33
C ALA A 17 -6.70 -4.49 0.81
N HIS A 18 -7.28 -3.29 0.75
CA HIS A 18 -6.64 -2.06 1.23
C HIS A 18 -6.49 -2.05 2.76
N VAL A 19 -7.47 -2.59 3.49
CA VAL A 19 -7.39 -2.73 4.96
C VAL A 19 -6.34 -3.77 5.34
N LEU A 20 -6.34 -4.93 4.66
CA LEU A 20 -5.38 -6.00 4.90
C LEU A 20 -3.94 -5.59 4.57
N GLU A 21 -3.76 -4.76 3.55
CA GLU A 21 -2.46 -4.18 3.21
C GLU A 21 -1.94 -3.30 4.36
N SER A 22 -2.72 -2.33 4.84
CA SER A 22 -2.33 -1.45 5.94
C SER A 22 -2.06 -2.24 7.23
N ALA A 23 -2.85 -3.28 7.51
CA ALA A 23 -2.65 -4.18 8.63
C ALA A 23 -1.34 -4.98 8.49
N TRP A 24 -1.08 -5.54 7.32
CA TRP A 24 0.16 -6.25 7.04
C TRP A 24 1.38 -5.32 7.11
N HIS A 25 1.30 -4.14 6.52
CA HIS A 25 2.37 -3.14 6.52
C HIS A 25 2.78 -2.80 7.97
N ARG A 26 1.77 -2.56 8.84
CA ARG A 26 1.99 -2.23 10.24
C ARG A 26 2.56 -3.39 11.06
N TRP A 27 1.95 -4.57 11.01
CA TRP A 27 2.24 -5.65 11.95
C TRP A 27 3.22 -6.69 11.44
N ILE A 28 3.37 -6.83 10.15
CA ILE A 28 4.30 -7.79 9.54
C ILE A 28 5.51 -7.07 8.95
N ALA A 29 5.33 -6.11 8.06
CA ALA A 29 6.42 -5.43 7.38
C ALA A 29 7.29 -4.60 8.35
N HIS A 30 6.68 -3.93 9.32
CA HIS A 30 7.35 -3.19 10.39
C HIS A 30 7.32 -3.90 11.75
N GLY A 31 6.72 -5.08 11.83
CA GLY A 31 6.64 -5.88 13.04
C GLY A 31 7.97 -6.52 13.45
N LYS A 32 7.89 -7.40 14.46
CA LYS A 32 8.99 -8.25 14.90
C LYS A 32 8.90 -9.61 14.21
N GLY A 33 10.03 -10.22 13.87
CA GLY A 33 10.08 -11.56 13.29
C GLY A 33 10.84 -11.63 11.97
N GLU A 34 11.01 -12.85 11.47
CA GLU A 34 11.71 -13.17 10.23
C GLU A 34 10.70 -13.58 9.15
N ASP A 35 10.19 -12.60 8.40
CA ASP A 35 9.39 -12.83 7.22
C ASP A 35 10.16 -12.34 5.98
N PRO A 36 10.31 -13.16 4.91
CA PRO A 36 11.04 -12.75 3.71
C PRO A 36 10.50 -11.47 3.08
N THR A 37 9.17 -11.25 3.17
CA THR A 37 8.56 -10.04 2.63
C THR A 37 8.88 -8.81 3.48
N ARG A 38 9.10 -8.99 4.80
CA ARG A 38 9.61 -7.95 5.70
C ARG A 38 11.01 -7.52 5.29
N THR A 39 11.92 -8.45 5.05
CA THR A 39 13.29 -8.13 4.62
C THR A 39 13.28 -7.30 3.34
N GLY A 40 12.48 -7.70 2.34
CA GLY A 40 12.30 -6.94 1.09
C GLY A 40 11.73 -5.55 1.34
N HIS A 41 10.76 -5.43 2.27
CA HIS A 41 10.17 -4.14 2.61
C HIS A 41 11.16 -3.20 3.33
N LEU A 42 11.96 -3.70 4.26
CA LEU A 42 12.99 -2.88 4.92
C LEU A 42 14.10 -2.46 3.96
N GLU A 43 14.46 -3.32 3.01
CA GLU A 43 15.38 -2.93 1.92
C GLU A 43 14.76 -1.84 1.04
N HIS A 44 13.46 -1.94 0.72
CA HIS A 44 12.75 -0.90 0.01
C HIS A 44 12.84 0.46 0.73
N HIS A 45 12.73 0.52 2.06
CA HIS A 45 12.96 1.75 2.83
C HIS A 45 14.37 2.30 2.64
N ARG A 46 15.37 1.43 2.59
CA ARG A 46 16.78 1.82 2.42
C ARG A 46 17.08 2.43 1.04
N ILE A 47 16.38 1.95 0.00
CA ILE A 47 16.54 2.38 -1.39
C ILE A 47 15.29 3.11 -1.92
N ALA A 48 14.56 3.81 -1.06
CA ALA A 48 13.28 4.43 -1.44
C ALA A 48 13.37 5.46 -2.57
N SER A 49 14.57 5.99 -2.85
CA SER A 49 14.82 6.86 -4.01
C SER A 49 14.75 6.14 -5.37
N GLU A 50 14.87 4.80 -5.36
CA GLU A 50 14.82 4.01 -6.59
C GLU A 50 13.37 3.86 -7.08
N PRO A 51 13.16 3.83 -8.41
CA PRO A 51 11.83 3.62 -8.96
C PRO A 51 11.37 2.18 -8.69
N VAL A 52 10.22 2.06 -8.03
CA VAL A 52 9.60 0.77 -7.77
C VAL A 52 8.95 0.22 -9.05
N ASP A 53 9.34 -1.00 -9.46
CA ASP A 53 8.68 -1.68 -10.57
C ASP A 53 7.45 -2.45 -10.09
N VAL A 54 6.29 -2.17 -10.70
CA VAL A 54 5.01 -2.80 -10.34
C VAL A 54 5.06 -4.31 -10.43
N MET A 55 5.70 -4.86 -11.48
CA MET A 55 5.77 -6.31 -11.67
C MET A 55 6.67 -6.98 -10.63
N SER A 56 7.74 -6.32 -10.22
CA SER A 56 8.59 -6.78 -9.12
C SER A 56 7.84 -6.79 -7.80
N GLU A 57 7.10 -5.73 -7.49
CA GLU A 57 6.23 -5.65 -6.30
C GLU A 57 5.16 -6.75 -6.29
N LEU A 58 4.48 -6.95 -7.42
CA LEU A 58 3.47 -8.00 -7.54
C LEU A 58 4.08 -9.38 -7.34
N ARG A 59 5.25 -9.67 -7.93
CA ARG A 59 5.94 -10.96 -7.77
C ARG A 59 6.39 -11.19 -6.32
N LEU A 60 7.01 -10.19 -5.71
CA LEU A 60 7.47 -10.24 -4.30
C LEU A 60 6.29 -10.56 -3.37
N ASN A 61 5.14 -9.95 -3.61
CA ASN A 61 3.97 -10.08 -2.77
C ASN A 61 2.99 -11.20 -3.19
N ALA A 62 3.22 -11.86 -4.34
CA ALA A 62 2.28 -12.86 -4.89
C ALA A 62 2.02 -14.05 -3.95
N GLY A 63 3.07 -14.55 -3.29
CA GLY A 63 2.92 -15.67 -2.34
C GLY A 63 2.04 -15.30 -1.14
N ARG A 64 2.17 -14.07 -0.64
CA ARG A 64 1.30 -13.53 0.42
C ARG A 64 -0.14 -13.42 -0.06
N ALA A 65 -0.35 -12.82 -1.22
CA ALA A 65 -1.68 -12.68 -1.80
C ALA A 65 -2.35 -14.05 -2.01
N ALA A 66 -1.63 -15.02 -2.54
CA ALA A 66 -2.13 -16.40 -2.74
C ALA A 66 -2.50 -17.06 -1.41
N ARG A 67 -1.69 -16.94 -0.36
CA ARG A 67 -2.02 -17.46 0.97
C ARG A 67 -3.25 -16.79 1.55
N THR A 68 -3.36 -15.46 1.47
CA THR A 68 -4.53 -14.71 1.93
C THR A 68 -5.80 -15.17 1.23
N LEU A 69 -5.75 -15.34 -0.10
CA LEU A 69 -6.86 -15.85 -0.89
C LEU A 69 -7.24 -17.28 -0.50
N ALA A 70 -6.27 -18.16 -0.34
CA ALA A 70 -6.53 -19.54 0.07
C ALA A 70 -7.20 -19.59 1.44
N ILE A 71 -6.66 -18.87 2.42
CA ILE A 71 -7.24 -18.79 3.78
C ILE A 71 -8.66 -18.19 3.73
N ALA A 72 -8.86 -17.10 3.01
CA ALA A 72 -10.17 -16.47 2.88
C ALA A 72 -11.21 -17.43 2.24
N ASN A 73 -10.84 -18.15 1.18
CA ASN A 73 -11.75 -19.10 0.56
C ASN A 73 -12.03 -20.32 1.45
N LEU A 74 -11.02 -20.91 2.08
CA LEU A 74 -11.20 -22.05 2.99
C LEU A 74 -12.07 -21.68 4.20
N ALA A 75 -11.87 -20.49 4.78
CA ALA A 75 -12.61 -20.04 5.93
C ALA A 75 -14.04 -19.59 5.58
N LEU A 76 -14.26 -18.94 4.46
CA LEU A 76 -15.52 -18.27 4.14
C LEU A 76 -16.45 -19.10 3.23
N ALA A 77 -15.91 -19.96 2.34
CA ALA A 77 -16.74 -20.72 1.41
C ALA A 77 -17.76 -21.65 2.09
N PRO A 78 -17.46 -22.32 3.22
CA PRO A 78 -18.45 -23.14 3.92
C PRO A 78 -19.68 -22.35 4.39
N PHE A 79 -19.49 -21.07 4.75
CA PHE A 79 -20.55 -20.22 5.30
C PHE A 79 -21.25 -19.37 4.24
N LEU A 80 -20.49 -18.84 3.28
CA LEU A 80 -20.99 -17.92 2.27
C LEU A 80 -21.37 -18.60 0.94
N GLY A 81 -20.78 -19.75 0.68
CA GLY A 81 -20.86 -20.46 -0.58
C GLY A 81 -20.01 -19.82 -1.70
N LEU A 82 -19.60 -20.61 -2.68
CA LEU A 82 -18.71 -20.18 -3.78
C LEU A 82 -19.25 -18.99 -4.59
N ARG A 83 -20.58 -18.86 -4.69
CA ARG A 83 -21.23 -17.74 -5.40
C ARG A 83 -20.94 -16.35 -4.77
N ARG A 84 -20.48 -16.30 -3.53
CA ARG A 84 -20.11 -15.07 -2.83
C ARG A 84 -18.60 -14.95 -2.69
N THR A 85 -17.92 -16.05 -2.37
CA THR A 85 -16.48 -16.03 -2.15
C THR A 85 -15.69 -15.80 -3.43
N LEU A 86 -16.13 -16.28 -4.59
CA LEU A 86 -15.43 -16.01 -5.86
C LEU A 86 -15.40 -14.52 -6.22
N PRO A 87 -16.52 -13.77 -6.21
CA PRO A 87 -16.47 -12.32 -6.42
C PRO A 87 -15.66 -11.59 -5.35
N LEU A 88 -15.75 -11.99 -4.08
CA LEU A 88 -14.94 -11.46 -3.00
C LEU A 88 -13.44 -11.63 -3.30
N SER A 89 -13.03 -12.83 -3.71
CA SER A 89 -11.64 -13.13 -4.07
C SER A 89 -11.17 -12.33 -5.30
N ALA A 90 -12.03 -12.17 -6.30
CA ALA A 90 -11.73 -11.32 -7.45
C ALA A 90 -11.49 -9.87 -7.01
N GLY A 91 -12.30 -9.35 -6.08
CA GLY A 91 -12.11 -8.05 -5.48
C GLY A 91 -10.80 -7.94 -4.69
N LEU A 92 -10.46 -8.96 -3.88
CA LEU A 92 -9.18 -9.01 -3.16
C LEU A 92 -7.98 -8.95 -4.12
N VAL A 93 -8.02 -9.70 -5.22
CA VAL A 93 -6.96 -9.65 -6.25
C VAL A 93 -6.86 -8.27 -6.88
N ALA A 94 -8.00 -7.71 -7.30
CA ALA A 94 -8.02 -6.37 -7.91
C ALA A 94 -7.49 -5.29 -6.95
N GLY A 95 -7.87 -5.34 -5.68
CA GLY A 95 -7.38 -4.43 -4.65
C GLY A 95 -5.87 -4.62 -4.39
N PHE A 96 -5.39 -5.86 -4.30
CA PHE A 96 -3.96 -6.14 -4.17
C PHE A 96 -3.15 -5.54 -5.34
N VAL A 97 -3.62 -5.71 -6.58
CA VAL A 97 -2.96 -5.11 -7.75
C VAL A 97 -3.00 -3.58 -7.68
N ALA A 98 -4.15 -3.00 -7.31
CA ALA A 98 -4.31 -1.55 -7.19
C ALA A 98 -3.38 -0.95 -6.13
N VAL A 99 -3.25 -1.57 -4.95
CA VAL A 99 -2.33 -1.13 -3.88
C VAL A 99 -0.89 -1.11 -4.38
N ASN A 100 -0.41 -2.21 -4.96
CA ASN A 100 0.99 -2.29 -5.43
C ASN A 100 1.24 -1.31 -6.59
N TYR A 101 0.28 -1.13 -7.49
CA TYR A 101 0.37 -0.13 -8.57
C TYR A 101 0.44 1.29 -8.01
N TYR A 102 -0.39 1.62 -7.01
CA TYR A 102 -0.43 2.95 -6.40
C TYR A 102 0.85 3.24 -5.62
N HIS A 103 1.35 2.27 -4.85
CA HIS A 103 2.63 2.36 -4.16
C HIS A 103 3.80 2.64 -5.13
N ALA A 104 3.90 1.83 -6.20
CA ALA A 104 4.93 2.04 -7.21
C ALA A 104 4.85 3.44 -7.87
N ARG A 105 3.63 3.98 -8.03
CA ARG A 105 3.44 5.34 -8.56
C ARG A 105 4.04 6.41 -7.64
N MET A 106 3.95 6.27 -6.33
CA MET A 106 4.50 7.22 -5.37
C MET A 106 6.02 7.37 -5.51
N HIS A 107 6.71 6.28 -5.88
CA HIS A 107 8.15 6.28 -6.10
C HIS A 107 8.56 6.71 -7.52
N ARG A 108 7.66 6.67 -8.50
CA ARG A 108 7.99 6.87 -9.92
C ARG A 108 7.61 8.22 -10.51
N ARG A 109 6.67 8.95 -9.91
CA ARG A 109 6.20 10.21 -10.48
C ARG A 109 5.68 11.19 -9.44
N ALA A 110 5.66 12.46 -9.82
CA ALA A 110 5.02 13.51 -9.04
C ALA A 110 3.51 13.26 -8.85
N PRO A 111 2.94 13.71 -7.72
CA PRO A 111 1.52 13.60 -7.46
C PRO A 111 0.69 14.43 -8.45
N ARG A 112 -0.54 13.99 -8.70
CA ARG A 112 -1.52 14.68 -9.54
C ARG A 112 -2.79 14.93 -8.77
N GLY A 113 -3.01 16.18 -8.40
CA GLY A 113 -4.18 16.62 -7.63
C GLY A 113 -4.09 16.38 -6.12
N ARG A 114 -4.97 17.03 -5.40
CA ARG A 114 -4.91 17.21 -3.94
C ARG A 114 -4.82 15.92 -3.13
N TYR A 115 -5.52 14.86 -3.56
CA TYR A 115 -5.48 13.58 -2.86
C TYR A 115 -4.10 12.90 -2.97
N GLU A 116 -3.50 12.86 -4.17
CA GLU A 116 -2.17 12.31 -4.34
C GLU A 116 -1.11 13.17 -3.63
N GLU A 117 -1.21 14.49 -3.67
CA GLU A 117 -0.32 15.39 -2.94
C GLU A 117 -0.31 15.07 -1.44
N TRP A 118 -1.49 14.88 -0.87
CA TRP A 118 -1.64 14.50 0.53
C TRP A 118 -1.09 13.09 0.80
N MET A 119 -1.45 12.09 -0.03
CA MET A 119 -0.98 10.70 0.13
C MET A 119 0.53 10.56 -0.10
N TRP A 120 1.13 11.33 -1.03
CA TRP A 120 2.59 11.33 -1.22
C TRP A 120 3.29 11.87 0.03
N ARG A 121 2.86 12.98 0.62
CA ARG A 121 3.42 13.48 1.89
C ARG A 121 3.25 12.45 3.01
N PHE A 122 2.09 11.83 3.12
CA PHE A 122 1.80 10.79 4.10
C PHE A 122 2.78 9.62 3.98
N HIS A 123 2.96 9.10 2.78
CA HIS A 123 3.86 7.99 2.48
C HIS A 123 5.35 8.37 2.62
N TRP A 124 5.76 9.51 2.07
CA TRP A 124 7.15 9.95 2.17
C TRP A 124 7.55 10.36 3.60
N HIS A 125 6.62 10.79 4.44
CA HIS A 125 6.86 10.96 5.87
C HIS A 125 7.21 9.62 6.53
N HIS A 126 6.51 8.55 6.20
CA HIS A 126 6.82 7.19 6.64
C HIS A 126 8.23 6.75 6.23
N HIS A 127 8.66 7.01 5.02
CA HIS A 127 10.01 6.68 4.56
C HIS A 127 11.12 7.56 5.14
N ALA A 128 10.87 8.85 5.31
CA ALA A 128 11.93 9.82 5.56
C ALA A 128 12.02 10.29 7.02
N ALA A 129 10.91 10.29 7.74
CA ALA A 129 10.84 10.85 9.10
C ALA A 129 10.59 9.80 10.18
N ASP A 130 9.53 8.98 10.04
CA ASP A 130 9.20 7.97 11.04
C ASP A 130 8.46 6.77 10.42
N ALA A 131 9.15 5.65 10.31
CA ALA A 131 8.58 4.40 9.81
C ALA A 131 7.60 3.71 10.79
N ARG A 132 7.30 4.31 11.95
CA ARG A 132 6.33 3.80 12.93
C ARG A 132 4.94 4.41 12.79
N VAL A 133 4.75 5.28 11.80
CA VAL A 133 3.49 5.97 11.49
C VAL A 133 3.15 5.83 10.00
N ASN A 134 1.92 6.16 9.62
CA ASN A 134 1.52 6.27 8.21
C ASN A 134 1.69 4.96 7.40
N PHE A 135 1.17 3.87 7.89
CA PHE A 135 1.27 2.56 7.24
C PHE A 135 0.37 2.39 6.01
N GLY A 136 -0.72 3.13 5.91
CA GLY A 136 -1.67 3.01 4.79
C GLY A 136 -1.10 3.54 3.47
N LEU A 137 -0.98 2.68 2.44
CA LEU A 137 -0.46 3.07 1.12
C LEU A 137 -1.53 3.73 0.23
N THR A 138 -2.78 3.39 0.42
CA THR A 138 -3.89 3.86 -0.42
C THR A 138 -5.04 4.47 0.37
N ASN A 139 -5.06 4.23 1.67
CA ASN A 139 -6.00 4.90 2.58
C ASN A 139 -5.43 4.85 4.01
N PRO A 140 -5.60 5.90 4.79
CA PRO A 140 -5.04 6.00 6.13
C PRO A 140 -6.01 5.54 7.23
N LEU A 141 -7.09 4.84 6.89
CA LEU A 141 -8.17 4.53 7.84
C LEU A 141 -7.64 3.86 9.11
N LEU A 142 -6.80 2.83 8.97
CA LEU A 142 -6.23 2.15 10.14
C LEU A 142 -5.25 3.05 10.91
N ASP A 143 -4.55 3.95 10.23
CA ASP A 143 -3.67 4.90 10.91
C ASP A 143 -4.46 5.87 11.78
N PHE A 144 -5.62 6.35 11.32
CA PHE A 144 -6.51 7.16 12.16
C PHE A 144 -7.08 6.35 13.32
N VAL A 145 -7.50 5.12 13.08
CA VAL A 145 -8.06 4.24 14.13
C VAL A 145 -7.03 3.95 15.22
N PHE A 146 -5.77 3.73 14.86
CA PHE A 146 -4.69 3.39 15.79
C PHE A 146 -3.85 4.59 16.25
N GLY A 147 -4.22 5.83 15.88
CA GLY A 147 -3.50 7.04 16.27
C GLY A 147 -2.10 7.14 15.69
N THR A 148 -1.86 6.52 14.53
CA THR A 148 -0.58 6.59 13.80
C THR A 148 -0.66 7.43 12.53
N ALA A 149 -1.76 8.14 12.30
CA ALA A 149 -1.85 9.09 11.19
C ALA A 149 -1.12 10.39 11.54
N VAL A 150 -0.06 10.68 10.82
CA VAL A 150 0.65 11.97 10.85
C VAL A 150 0.52 12.61 9.47
N VAL A 151 -0.09 13.78 9.40
CA VAL A 151 -0.33 14.50 8.15
C VAL A 151 0.55 15.77 8.14
N PRO A 152 1.78 15.68 7.65
CA PRO A 152 2.67 16.84 7.59
C PRO A 152 2.28 17.77 6.45
N ASP A 153 2.47 19.07 6.66
CA ASP A 153 2.36 20.05 5.57
C ASP A 153 3.55 19.96 4.62
N GLU A 154 4.73 19.68 5.17
CA GLU A 154 5.97 19.49 4.43
C GLU A 154 6.75 18.26 4.92
N VAL A 155 7.47 17.62 4.01
CA VAL A 155 8.38 16.50 4.29
C VAL A 155 9.73 16.77 3.64
N GLU A 156 10.77 16.86 4.46
CA GLU A 156 12.16 16.99 3.99
C GLU A 156 12.77 15.60 3.75
N LEU A 157 13.26 15.38 2.55
CA LEU A 157 13.90 14.12 2.13
C LEU A 157 15.42 14.25 2.18
N HIS A 158 16.06 13.36 2.93
CA HIS A 158 17.52 13.24 2.88
C HIS A 158 17.97 12.94 1.44
N PRO A 159 19.12 13.46 0.95
CA PRO A 159 19.56 13.29 -0.45
C PRO A 159 19.53 11.85 -0.98
N LYS A 160 19.79 10.86 -0.10
CA LYS A 160 19.73 9.43 -0.46
C LYS A 160 18.31 8.90 -0.72
N LEU A 161 17.27 9.58 -0.25
CA LEU A 161 15.87 9.19 -0.38
C LEU A 161 15.12 9.99 -1.46
N VAL A 162 15.77 10.99 -2.07
CA VAL A 162 15.10 11.85 -3.07
C VAL A 162 14.84 11.06 -4.36
N PRO A 163 13.57 10.84 -4.75
CA PRO A 163 13.27 10.12 -5.99
C PRO A 163 13.62 10.98 -7.22
N ALA A 164 13.87 10.31 -8.35
CA ALA A 164 14.26 10.98 -9.60
C ALA A 164 13.26 12.08 -10.00
N TRP A 165 11.97 11.78 -9.96
CA TRP A 165 10.92 12.73 -10.33
C TRP A 165 10.91 14.02 -9.48
N LEU A 166 11.34 13.95 -8.21
CA LEU A 166 11.44 15.15 -7.35
C LEU A 166 12.70 15.96 -7.70
N ARG A 167 13.81 15.30 -8.02
CA ARG A 167 15.02 15.97 -8.54
C ARG A 167 14.73 16.68 -9.86
N ASP A 168 14.07 16.00 -10.79
CA ASP A 168 13.70 16.53 -12.12
C ASP A 168 12.74 17.73 -12.03
N ALA A 169 11.93 17.79 -10.96
CA ALA A 169 11.04 18.91 -10.68
C ALA A 169 11.69 20.06 -9.89
N GLY A 170 13.02 20.09 -9.80
CA GLY A 170 13.75 21.16 -9.10
C GLY A 170 13.82 20.99 -7.57
N GLY A 171 13.55 19.79 -7.05
CA GLY A 171 13.73 19.43 -5.65
C GLY A 171 12.58 19.81 -4.71
N ALA A 172 11.49 20.41 -5.22
CA ALA A 172 10.32 20.73 -4.40
C ALA A 172 9.01 20.56 -5.17
N VAL A 173 8.11 19.69 -4.66
CA VAL A 173 6.77 19.46 -5.23
C VAL A 173 5.78 19.14 -4.12
N ALA A 174 4.67 19.86 -4.08
CA ALA A 174 3.49 19.54 -3.23
C ALA A 174 3.82 19.28 -1.76
N GLY A 175 4.74 20.05 -1.18
CA GLY A 175 5.21 19.91 0.21
C GLY A 175 6.29 18.85 0.42
N LEU A 176 6.77 18.18 -0.63
CA LEU A 176 7.97 17.34 -0.58
C LEU A 176 9.18 18.15 -1.01
N ARG A 177 10.25 18.12 -0.23
CA ARG A 177 11.48 18.89 -0.50
C ARG A 177 12.71 18.00 -0.38
N ALA A 178 13.63 18.13 -1.33
CA ALA A 178 14.98 17.61 -1.20
C ALA A 178 15.77 18.51 -0.23
N ARG A 179 16.46 17.90 0.72
CA ARG A 179 17.33 18.57 1.69
C ARG A 179 18.65 18.96 1.05
#